data_b18df9337f5f793edf4614418effd7db
#
_entry.id   b18df9337f5f793edf4614418effd7db
#
_cell.length_a   1.000
_cell.length_b   1.000
_cell.length_c   1.000
_cell.angle_alpha   90.00
_cell.angle_beta   90.00
_cell.angle_gamma   90.00
#
_symmetry.space_group_name_H-M   'P 1'
#
loop_
_entity.id
_entity.type
_entity.pdbx_description
1 polymer ?
#
loop_
_entity_poly.entity_id
_entity_poly.type
_entity_poly.pdbx_seq_one_letter_code
_entity_poly.pdbx_strand_id
1 'polypeptide(L)'
;MNLKTLWTHLRLYDRLTIGYLWFTAILVIFSPEAIHIRARLVLSHAAVTIYIFVIIYWTELHGQTQRHFLPPKWLRYLRDWHPLGWFSFLLFGEFTYLVRLLFPFAIEKHLIAFDLWLFGQPPHQFIQTHVPSWGVELMAFAYWSYYPLIFGVTWYYYSSRSAKTSRDLSSEISFVDFMNRLCLSFYSCYLLFILFPARSPRHALNLSAQLQLDGGPFYHLIATMQNYVSVVGAAFPSSHVAVTWVAVLTLWDRHRRVFWSLMPLVMALTLSIFVLQYHYFLDAIAGVITAFIFEWFWRRFYVSRAAAVTGGVKAAPADELTANSLT
;
A
#
# COMPACT_ATOMS: atom_id res chain seq x y z
N MET A 1 -23.56 17.83 15.61
CA MET A 1 -22.90 16.57 15.21
C MET A 1 -21.83 16.25 16.24
N ASN A 2 -21.88 15.08 16.88
CA ASN A 2 -20.90 14.73 17.92
C ASN A 2 -19.69 14.04 17.29
N LEU A 3 -18.47 14.55 17.53
CA LEU A 3 -17.21 13.96 17.08
C LEU A 3 -17.06 12.48 17.47
N LYS A 4 -17.60 12.08 18.63
CA LYS A 4 -17.61 10.68 19.06
C LYS A 4 -18.33 9.78 18.06
N THR A 5 -19.49 10.23 17.54
CA THR A 5 -20.26 9.47 16.54
C THR A 5 -19.49 9.32 15.22
N LEU A 6 -18.83 10.40 14.74
CA LEU A 6 -17.98 10.30 13.55
C LEU A 6 -16.83 9.31 13.74
N TRP A 7 -16.20 9.34 14.91
CA TRP A 7 -15.08 8.45 15.23
C TRP A 7 -15.46 6.96 15.21
N THR A 8 -16.68 6.61 15.60
CA THR A 8 -17.16 5.21 15.57
C THR A 8 -17.39 4.68 14.15
N HIS A 9 -17.59 5.55 13.15
CA HIS A 9 -17.76 5.18 11.75
C HIS A 9 -16.45 5.14 10.95
N LEU A 10 -15.31 5.52 11.57
CA LEU A 10 -13.98 5.34 10.96
C LEU A 10 -13.64 3.86 10.85
N ARG A 11 -13.40 3.39 9.64
CA ARG A 11 -12.79 2.09 9.38
C ARG A 11 -11.31 2.12 9.79
N LEU A 12 -10.68 0.96 9.95
CA LEU A 12 -9.28 0.93 10.39
C LEU A 12 -8.35 1.66 9.40
N TYR A 13 -8.55 1.52 8.11
CA TYR A 13 -7.74 2.22 7.13
C TYR A 13 -7.88 3.75 7.20
N ASP A 14 -9.03 4.29 7.60
CA ASP A 14 -9.19 5.73 7.86
C ASP A 14 -8.34 6.17 9.06
N ARG A 15 -8.39 5.37 10.14
CA ARG A 15 -7.63 5.63 11.38
C ARG A 15 -6.13 5.53 11.12
N LEU A 16 -5.68 4.55 10.32
CA LEU A 16 -4.30 4.41 9.89
C LEU A 16 -3.86 5.63 9.07
N THR A 17 -4.69 6.07 8.12
CA THR A 17 -4.41 7.27 7.31
C THR A 17 -4.29 8.52 8.20
N ILE A 18 -5.28 8.78 9.04
CA ILE A 18 -5.26 9.94 9.94
C ILE A 18 -4.07 9.86 10.91
N GLY A 19 -3.82 8.69 11.49
CA GLY A 19 -2.70 8.48 12.40
C GLY A 19 -1.34 8.74 11.74
N TYR A 20 -1.15 8.23 10.52
CA TYR A 20 0.06 8.46 9.74
C TYR A 20 0.22 9.97 9.41
N LEU A 21 -0.82 10.62 8.91
CA LEU A 21 -0.80 12.05 8.56
C LEU A 21 -0.41 12.93 9.76
N TRP A 22 -1.02 12.70 10.92
CA TRP A 22 -0.71 13.52 12.09
C TRP A 22 0.63 13.18 12.73
N PHE A 23 1.09 11.93 12.63
CA PHE A 23 2.45 11.57 13.01
C PHE A 23 3.48 12.31 12.14
N THR A 24 3.32 12.28 10.82
CA THR A 24 4.24 12.98 9.90
C THR A 24 4.09 14.50 9.98
N ALA A 25 2.89 15.04 10.26
CA ALA A 25 2.69 16.45 10.54
C ALA A 25 3.55 16.94 11.72
N ILE A 26 3.63 16.13 12.78
CA ILE A 26 4.51 16.44 13.94
C ILE A 26 5.96 16.50 13.48
N LEU A 27 6.42 15.53 12.69
CA LEU A 27 7.79 15.52 12.17
C LEU A 27 8.07 16.76 11.29
N VAL A 28 7.13 17.11 10.42
CA VAL A 28 7.22 18.28 9.55
C VAL A 28 7.30 19.60 10.33
N ILE A 29 6.53 19.74 11.42
CA ILE A 29 6.56 20.94 12.27
C ILE A 29 7.97 21.20 12.84
N PHE A 30 8.66 20.12 13.22
CA PHE A 30 10.01 20.18 13.78
C PHE A 30 11.12 20.08 12.72
N SER A 31 10.79 20.01 11.42
CA SER A 31 11.77 19.94 10.35
C SER A 31 12.49 21.28 10.15
N PRO A 32 13.71 21.29 9.59
CA PRO A 32 14.46 22.51 9.26
C PRO A 32 13.90 23.27 8.05
N GLU A 33 12.82 22.75 7.44
CA GLU A 33 12.21 23.31 6.24
C GLU A 33 11.62 24.71 6.47
N ALA A 34 11.54 25.48 5.41
CA ALA A 34 10.96 26.83 5.44
C ALA A 34 9.49 26.80 5.92
N ILE A 35 9.08 27.84 6.64
CA ILE A 35 7.75 27.91 7.27
C ILE A 35 6.59 27.71 6.27
N HIS A 36 6.72 28.20 5.04
CA HIS A 36 5.69 28.05 4.02
C HIS A 36 5.56 26.59 3.54
N ILE A 37 6.67 25.82 3.50
CA ILE A 37 6.66 24.39 3.16
C ILE A 37 5.98 23.61 4.29
N ARG A 38 6.39 23.85 5.54
CA ARG A 38 5.78 23.21 6.72
C ARG A 38 4.28 23.49 6.80
N ALA A 39 3.88 24.76 6.62
CA ALA A 39 2.47 25.16 6.63
C ALA A 39 1.67 24.45 5.52
N ARG A 40 2.21 24.40 4.29
CA ARG A 40 1.57 23.71 3.16
C ARG A 40 1.34 22.23 3.46
N LEU A 41 2.34 21.52 3.99
CA LEU A 41 2.23 20.09 4.31
C LEU A 41 1.21 19.85 5.43
N VAL A 42 1.27 20.59 6.53
CA VAL A 42 0.31 20.46 7.64
C VAL A 42 -1.11 20.79 7.19
N LEU A 43 -1.29 21.83 6.36
CA LEU A 43 -2.61 22.15 5.80
C LEU A 43 -3.13 21.06 4.87
N SER A 44 -2.26 20.40 4.09
CA SER A 44 -2.67 19.27 3.26
C SER A 44 -3.12 18.07 4.11
N HIS A 45 -2.43 17.78 5.22
CA HIS A 45 -2.86 16.73 6.17
C HIS A 45 -4.21 17.04 6.81
N ALA A 46 -4.41 18.30 7.21
CA ALA A 46 -5.70 18.75 7.73
C ALA A 46 -6.81 18.61 6.67
N ALA A 47 -6.55 19.00 5.43
CA ALA A 47 -7.51 18.89 4.33
C ALA A 47 -7.92 17.43 4.05
N VAL A 48 -6.95 16.48 4.03
CA VAL A 48 -7.25 15.05 3.88
C VAL A 48 -8.06 14.52 5.07
N THR A 49 -7.71 14.93 6.28
CA THR A 49 -8.44 14.55 7.49
C THR A 49 -9.90 15.06 7.44
N ILE A 50 -10.09 16.31 7.05
CA ILE A 50 -11.43 16.90 6.87
C ILE A 50 -12.20 16.16 5.79
N TYR A 51 -11.55 15.86 4.64
CA TYR A 51 -12.16 15.06 3.58
C TYR A 51 -12.69 13.73 4.09
N ILE A 52 -11.89 12.98 4.86
CA ILE A 52 -12.30 11.68 5.43
C ILE A 52 -13.55 11.85 6.30
N PHE A 53 -13.61 12.86 7.17
CA PHE A 53 -14.77 13.10 8.00
C PHE A 53 -16.01 13.55 7.21
N VAL A 54 -15.82 14.38 6.20
CA VAL A 54 -16.91 14.85 5.32
C VAL A 54 -17.49 13.68 4.52
N ILE A 55 -16.66 12.82 3.92
CA ILE A 55 -17.14 11.69 3.14
C ILE A 55 -17.90 10.68 4.01
N ILE A 56 -17.43 10.43 5.25
CA ILE A 56 -18.13 9.57 6.21
C ILE A 56 -19.49 10.18 6.59
N TYR A 57 -19.52 11.46 6.87
CA TYR A 57 -20.77 12.14 7.19
C TYR A 57 -21.83 11.95 6.10
N TRP A 58 -21.45 12.21 4.84
CA TRP A 58 -22.39 12.11 3.72
C TRP A 58 -22.75 10.66 3.35
N THR A 59 -21.87 9.70 3.54
CA THR A 59 -22.14 8.31 3.14
C THR A 59 -22.82 7.48 4.22
N GLU A 60 -22.52 7.73 5.48
CA GLU A 60 -22.92 6.84 6.57
C GLU A 60 -23.88 7.50 7.56
N LEU A 61 -23.73 8.80 7.86
CA LEU A 61 -24.54 9.48 8.88
C LEU A 61 -25.73 10.24 8.33
N HIS A 62 -25.57 10.95 7.21
CA HIS A 62 -26.65 11.74 6.63
C HIS A 62 -27.84 10.88 6.19
N GLY A 63 -27.58 9.68 5.70
CA GLY A 63 -28.62 8.70 5.37
C GLY A 63 -29.37 8.14 6.57
N GLN A 64 -28.79 8.16 7.77
CA GLN A 64 -29.48 7.74 9.00
C GLN A 64 -30.43 8.79 9.53
N THR A 65 -30.15 10.06 9.29
CA THR A 65 -31.00 11.18 9.73
C THR A 65 -32.14 11.49 8.77
N GLN A 66 -31.97 11.17 7.49
CA GLN A 66 -33.00 11.32 6.47
C GLN A 66 -33.38 9.94 5.89
N ARG A 67 -34.51 9.39 6.30
CA ARG A 67 -35.01 8.03 5.98
C ARG A 67 -35.04 7.66 4.49
N HIS A 68 -34.91 8.63 3.58
CA HIS A 68 -34.94 8.40 2.12
C HIS A 68 -33.67 8.82 1.38
N PHE A 69 -32.59 9.23 2.08
CA PHE A 69 -31.34 9.59 1.43
C PHE A 69 -30.49 8.34 1.24
N LEU A 70 -30.35 7.92 -0.03
CA LEU A 70 -29.34 6.94 -0.43
C LEU A 70 -28.17 7.69 -1.05
N PRO A 71 -26.95 7.58 -0.48
CA PRO A 71 -25.80 8.26 -1.07
C PRO A 71 -25.60 7.78 -2.51
N PRO A 72 -25.36 8.70 -3.47
CA PRO A 72 -25.13 8.35 -4.85
C PRO A 72 -23.92 7.41 -5.00
N LYS A 73 -23.91 6.57 -6.04
CA LYS A 73 -22.87 5.55 -6.23
C LYS A 73 -21.46 6.14 -6.24
N TRP A 74 -21.26 7.30 -6.89
CA TRP A 74 -19.96 7.97 -6.95
C TRP A 74 -19.42 8.36 -5.57
N LEU A 75 -20.29 8.77 -4.64
CA LEU A 75 -19.88 9.14 -3.28
C LEU A 75 -19.40 7.91 -2.50
N ARG A 76 -20.06 6.75 -2.71
CA ARG A 76 -19.59 5.47 -2.14
C ARG A 76 -18.26 5.03 -2.74
N TYR A 77 -18.04 5.24 -4.04
CA TYR A 77 -16.73 5.02 -4.65
C TYR A 77 -15.66 5.87 -3.99
N LEU A 78 -15.88 7.17 -3.86
CA LEU A 78 -14.94 8.06 -3.17
C LEU A 78 -14.65 7.59 -1.73
N ARG A 79 -15.68 7.14 -0.99
CA ARG A 79 -15.54 6.61 0.37
C ARG A 79 -14.68 5.37 0.46
N ASP A 80 -14.81 4.47 -0.51
CA ASP A 80 -14.13 3.18 -0.49
C ASP A 80 -12.72 3.24 -1.11
N TRP A 81 -12.50 4.11 -2.10
CA TRP A 81 -11.28 4.16 -2.89
C TRP A 81 -10.30 5.28 -2.51
N HIS A 82 -10.70 6.22 -1.65
CA HIS A 82 -9.83 7.34 -1.28
C HIS A 82 -8.43 6.95 -0.79
N PRO A 83 -8.21 5.80 -0.10
CA PRO A 83 -6.86 5.48 0.36
C PRO A 83 -5.86 5.35 -0.77
N LEU A 84 -6.29 4.77 -1.93
CA LEU A 84 -5.40 4.62 -3.10
C LEU A 84 -4.93 5.98 -3.66
N GLY A 85 -5.80 6.99 -3.62
CA GLY A 85 -5.42 8.36 -4.01
C GLY A 85 -4.38 8.97 -3.07
N TRP A 86 -4.53 8.74 -1.76
CA TRP A 86 -3.64 9.32 -0.78
C TRP A 86 -2.23 8.71 -0.80
N PHE A 87 -2.07 7.44 -1.15
CA PHE A 87 -0.75 6.82 -1.26
C PHE A 87 0.15 7.57 -2.24
N SER A 88 -0.36 7.91 -3.43
CA SER A 88 0.38 8.67 -4.42
C SER A 88 0.64 10.11 -3.95
N PHE A 89 -0.39 10.77 -3.39
CA PHE A 89 -0.28 12.14 -2.91
C PHE A 89 0.75 12.29 -1.78
N LEU A 90 0.68 11.43 -0.75
CA LEU A 90 1.59 11.45 0.39
C LEU A 90 3.03 11.17 -0.04
N LEU A 91 3.24 10.19 -0.92
CA LEU A 91 4.57 9.84 -1.41
C LEU A 91 5.23 11.02 -2.12
N PHE A 92 4.54 11.68 -3.03
CA PHE A 92 5.12 12.77 -3.82
C PHE A 92 5.20 14.10 -3.07
N GLY A 93 4.23 14.36 -2.18
CA GLY A 93 4.16 15.63 -1.47
C GLY A 93 5.11 15.75 -0.29
N GLU A 94 5.40 14.66 0.39
CA GLU A 94 5.94 14.67 1.73
C GLU A 94 7.31 14.00 1.87
N PHE A 95 7.55 12.86 1.21
CA PHE A 95 8.79 12.10 1.42
C PHE A 95 10.06 12.85 1.07
N THR A 96 10.03 13.74 0.11
CA THR A 96 11.18 14.60 -0.22
C THR A 96 11.70 15.37 1.00
N TYR A 97 10.80 15.69 1.95
CA TYR A 97 11.11 16.45 3.15
C TYR A 97 11.33 15.57 4.40
N LEU A 98 10.69 14.38 4.46
CA LEU A 98 10.76 13.50 5.62
C LEU A 98 11.94 12.54 5.60
N VAL A 99 12.34 12.10 4.40
CA VAL A 99 13.51 11.24 4.25
C VAL A 99 14.76 11.99 4.73
N ARG A 100 15.51 11.37 5.63
CA ARG A 100 16.68 11.93 6.32
C ARG A 100 16.39 12.97 7.41
N LEU A 101 15.13 13.21 7.74
CA LEU A 101 14.80 14.11 8.83
C LEU A 101 15.27 13.57 10.18
N LEU A 102 15.00 12.28 10.44
CA LEU A 102 15.38 11.61 11.68
C LEU A 102 16.80 11.01 11.63
N PHE A 103 17.17 10.46 10.47
CA PHE A 103 18.44 9.82 10.24
C PHE A 103 19.14 10.43 9.02
N PRO A 104 20.12 11.33 9.22
CA PRO A 104 20.80 12.01 8.12
C PRO A 104 21.75 11.10 7.33
N PHE A 105 22.07 9.92 7.85
CA PHE A 105 22.91 8.92 7.18
C PHE A 105 22.06 7.97 6.34
N ALA A 106 22.60 7.59 5.20
CA ALA A 106 21.96 6.66 4.29
C ALA A 106 22.59 5.27 4.39
N ILE A 107 21.76 4.23 4.31
CA ILE A 107 22.21 2.84 4.45
C ILE A 107 22.69 2.21 3.14
N GLU A 108 22.62 2.92 2.03
CA GLU A 108 22.94 2.36 0.69
C GLU A 108 24.33 1.76 0.59
N LYS A 109 25.31 2.23 1.37
CA LYS A 109 26.65 1.62 1.40
C LYS A 109 26.62 0.13 1.82
N HIS A 110 25.72 -0.22 2.73
CA HIS A 110 25.56 -1.61 3.17
C HIS A 110 24.81 -2.44 2.13
N LEU A 111 23.85 -1.84 1.43
CA LEU A 111 23.10 -2.48 0.34
C LEU A 111 24.03 -2.75 -0.86
N ILE A 112 24.86 -1.78 -1.22
CA ILE A 112 25.91 -1.94 -2.26
C ILE A 112 26.90 -3.04 -1.87
N ALA A 113 27.39 -3.03 -0.63
CA ALA A 113 28.34 -4.05 -0.16
C ALA A 113 27.74 -5.45 -0.18
N PHE A 114 26.46 -5.60 0.16
CA PHE A 114 25.73 -6.87 0.08
C PHE A 114 25.63 -7.36 -1.37
N ASP A 115 25.21 -6.49 -2.28
CA ASP A 115 25.09 -6.84 -3.70
C ASP A 115 26.45 -7.23 -4.30
N LEU A 116 27.52 -6.50 -3.96
CA LEU A 116 28.89 -6.85 -4.38
C LEU A 116 29.35 -8.19 -3.82
N TRP A 117 29.05 -8.47 -2.55
CA TRP A 117 29.36 -9.76 -1.91
C TRP A 117 28.61 -10.92 -2.59
N LEU A 118 27.33 -10.72 -2.91
CA LEU A 118 26.49 -11.76 -3.49
C LEU A 118 26.85 -12.06 -4.94
N PHE A 119 27.07 -11.02 -5.75
CA PHE A 119 27.28 -11.15 -7.21
C PHE A 119 28.75 -11.12 -7.63
N GLY A 120 29.69 -10.81 -6.73
CA GLY A 120 31.10 -10.69 -7.01
C GLY A 120 31.51 -9.49 -7.90
N GLN A 121 30.53 -8.76 -8.41
CA GLN A 121 30.70 -7.58 -9.26
C GLN A 121 29.49 -6.63 -9.13
N PRO A 122 29.59 -5.36 -9.55
CA PRO A 122 28.46 -4.46 -9.56
C PRO A 122 27.31 -5.00 -10.44
N PRO A 123 26.08 -5.15 -9.89
CA PRO A 123 24.96 -5.78 -10.62
C PRO A 123 24.65 -5.12 -11.96
N HIS A 124 24.78 -3.80 -12.08
CA HIS A 124 24.52 -3.08 -13.32
C HIS A 124 25.43 -3.51 -14.47
N GLN A 125 26.69 -3.87 -14.18
CA GLN A 125 27.62 -4.37 -15.20
C GLN A 125 27.20 -5.76 -15.70
N PHE A 126 26.83 -6.65 -14.78
CA PHE A 126 26.31 -7.97 -15.14
C PHE A 126 25.03 -7.85 -15.97
N ILE A 127 24.09 -7.00 -15.57
CA ILE A 127 22.82 -6.81 -16.25
C ILE A 127 23.04 -6.28 -17.68
N GLN A 128 23.86 -5.26 -17.85
CA GLN A 128 24.16 -4.69 -19.18
C GLN A 128 24.76 -5.70 -20.16
N THR A 129 25.55 -6.66 -19.64
CA THR A 129 26.25 -7.64 -20.51
C THR A 129 25.44 -8.90 -20.78
N HIS A 130 24.49 -9.27 -19.90
CA HIS A 130 23.81 -10.57 -19.95
C HIS A 130 22.30 -10.48 -20.18
N VAL A 131 21.66 -9.32 -19.93
CA VAL A 131 20.22 -9.16 -20.12
C VAL A 131 19.94 -8.54 -21.49
N PRO A 132 19.36 -9.30 -22.43
CA PRO A 132 19.04 -8.77 -23.76
C PRO A 132 17.89 -7.77 -23.72
N SER A 133 17.76 -6.94 -24.76
CA SER A 133 16.74 -5.88 -24.86
C SER A 133 15.32 -6.37 -24.60
N TRP A 134 14.94 -7.54 -25.12
CA TRP A 134 13.63 -8.12 -24.84
C TRP A 134 13.45 -8.50 -23.35
N GLY A 135 14.54 -8.89 -22.68
CA GLY A 135 14.54 -9.18 -21.24
C GLY A 135 14.35 -7.90 -20.41
N VAL A 136 15.00 -6.80 -20.79
CA VAL A 136 14.80 -5.47 -20.19
C VAL A 136 13.36 -5.03 -20.36
N GLU A 137 12.78 -5.20 -21.56
CA GLU A 137 11.39 -4.84 -21.85
C GLU A 137 10.40 -5.67 -21.04
N LEU A 138 10.62 -6.99 -20.95
CA LEU A 138 9.80 -7.87 -20.12
C LEU A 138 9.82 -7.46 -18.63
N MET A 139 11.01 -7.12 -18.11
CA MET A 139 11.14 -6.64 -16.74
C MET A 139 10.50 -5.26 -16.55
N ALA A 140 10.57 -4.39 -17.54
CA ALA A 140 9.89 -3.09 -17.50
C ALA A 140 8.36 -3.25 -17.52
N PHE A 141 7.82 -4.17 -18.33
CA PHE A 141 6.41 -4.55 -18.27
C PHE A 141 6.03 -5.10 -16.88
N ALA A 142 6.84 -6.01 -16.33
CA ALA A 142 6.60 -6.56 -15.01
C ALA A 142 6.61 -5.47 -13.92
N TYR A 143 7.54 -4.52 -13.99
CA TYR A 143 7.55 -3.36 -13.08
C TYR A 143 6.30 -2.48 -13.24
N TRP A 144 5.93 -2.16 -14.48
CA TRP A 144 4.73 -1.38 -14.77
C TRP A 144 3.46 -2.06 -14.25
N SER A 145 3.42 -3.39 -14.30
CA SER A 145 2.26 -4.17 -13.86
C SER A 145 1.88 -3.96 -12.39
N TYR A 146 2.75 -3.37 -11.57
CA TYR A 146 2.45 -2.94 -10.22
C TYR A 146 1.14 -2.13 -10.15
N TYR A 147 0.99 -1.14 -11.02
CA TYR A 147 -0.17 -0.26 -11.02
C TYR A 147 -1.47 -1.01 -11.34
N PRO A 148 -1.62 -1.66 -12.50
CA PRO A 148 -2.84 -2.39 -12.81
C PRO A 148 -3.08 -3.58 -11.87
N LEU A 149 -2.05 -4.18 -11.28
CA LEU A 149 -2.20 -5.28 -10.33
C LEU A 149 -2.88 -4.79 -9.03
N ILE A 150 -2.39 -3.73 -8.41
CA ILE A 150 -2.98 -3.17 -7.20
C ILE A 150 -4.43 -2.73 -7.46
N PHE A 151 -4.67 -1.99 -8.55
CA PHE A 151 -6.03 -1.59 -8.94
C PHE A 151 -6.91 -2.81 -9.26
N GLY A 152 -6.40 -3.81 -9.96
CA GLY A 152 -7.13 -5.02 -10.35
C GLY A 152 -7.54 -5.87 -9.15
N VAL A 153 -6.64 -6.11 -8.20
CA VAL A 153 -6.96 -6.84 -6.96
C VAL A 153 -7.95 -6.04 -6.11
N THR A 154 -7.79 -4.72 -6.01
CA THR A 154 -8.75 -3.85 -5.32
C THR A 154 -10.13 -3.93 -5.97
N TRP A 155 -10.19 -3.86 -7.29
CA TRP A 155 -11.43 -3.99 -8.06
C TRP A 155 -12.06 -5.38 -7.89
N TYR A 156 -11.25 -6.41 -7.86
CA TYR A 156 -11.71 -7.79 -7.64
C TYR A 156 -12.46 -7.93 -6.30
N TYR A 157 -11.88 -7.43 -5.20
CA TYR A 157 -12.55 -7.42 -3.90
C TYR A 157 -13.78 -6.51 -3.89
N TYR A 158 -13.70 -5.36 -4.53
CA TYR A 158 -14.80 -4.40 -4.60
C TYR A 158 -15.99 -4.95 -5.38
N SER A 159 -15.77 -5.56 -6.55
CA SER A 159 -16.83 -6.12 -7.41
C SER A 159 -17.45 -7.37 -6.80
N SER A 160 -16.66 -8.19 -6.11
CA SER A 160 -17.17 -9.36 -5.37
C SER A 160 -18.15 -8.99 -4.28
N ARG A 161 -18.03 -7.79 -3.71
CA ARG A 161 -18.99 -7.20 -2.78
C ARG A 161 -20.34 -6.89 -3.47
N SER A 162 -20.29 -6.33 -4.68
CA SER A 162 -21.49 -5.86 -5.41
C SER A 162 -22.30 -6.98 -6.04
N ALA A 163 -21.69 -8.13 -6.34
CA ALA A 163 -22.34 -9.26 -7.01
C ALA A 163 -23.30 -10.05 -6.10
N LYS A 164 -23.20 -9.88 -4.78
CA LYS A 164 -24.06 -10.54 -3.81
C LYS A 164 -25.11 -9.57 -3.29
N THR A 165 -26.35 -10.05 -3.21
CA THR A 165 -27.50 -9.30 -2.72
C THR A 165 -27.18 -8.60 -1.39
N SER A 166 -27.78 -7.43 -1.15
CA SER A 166 -27.50 -6.44 -0.09
C SER A 166 -27.46 -6.94 1.37
N ARG A 167 -27.46 -8.25 1.62
CA ARG A 167 -27.41 -8.86 2.94
C ARG A 167 -26.14 -9.66 3.23
N ASP A 168 -25.20 -9.78 2.30
CA ASP A 168 -23.97 -10.57 2.54
C ASP A 168 -22.84 -9.70 3.10
N LEU A 169 -22.86 -9.53 4.41
CA LEU A 169 -21.82 -8.86 5.20
C LEU A 169 -20.41 -9.43 4.96
N SER A 170 -20.31 -10.69 4.49
CA SER A 170 -19.03 -11.37 4.30
C SER A 170 -18.17 -10.74 3.20
N SER A 171 -18.79 -10.23 2.11
CA SER A 171 -18.05 -9.61 1.01
C SER A 171 -17.60 -8.18 1.33
N GLU A 172 -18.41 -7.41 2.08
CA GLU A 172 -18.02 -6.08 2.57
C GLU A 172 -16.83 -6.19 3.54
N ILE A 173 -16.89 -7.13 4.47
CA ILE A 173 -15.79 -7.39 5.40
C ILE A 173 -14.52 -7.77 4.63
N SER A 174 -14.60 -8.56 3.56
CA SER A 174 -13.45 -8.94 2.74
C SER A 174 -12.80 -7.74 2.03
N PHE A 175 -13.58 -6.82 1.48
CA PHE A 175 -13.04 -5.60 0.87
C PHE A 175 -12.38 -4.70 1.90
N VAL A 176 -13.04 -4.47 3.03
CA VAL A 176 -12.50 -3.63 4.12
C VAL A 176 -11.24 -4.26 4.71
N ASP A 177 -11.22 -5.59 4.90
CA ASP A 177 -10.04 -6.31 5.37
C ASP A 177 -8.86 -6.14 4.40
N PHE A 178 -9.11 -6.29 3.10
CA PHE A 178 -8.11 -6.05 2.07
C PHE A 178 -7.53 -4.63 2.13
N MET A 179 -8.39 -3.61 2.17
CA MET A 179 -7.96 -2.21 2.24
C MET A 179 -7.18 -1.90 3.51
N ASN A 180 -7.56 -2.48 4.65
CA ASN A 180 -6.82 -2.33 5.89
C ASN A 180 -5.39 -2.88 5.79
N ARG A 181 -5.22 -4.07 5.21
CA ARG A 181 -3.89 -4.69 5.00
C ARG A 181 -3.05 -3.87 4.02
N LEU A 182 -3.67 -3.42 2.93
CA LEU A 182 -3.01 -2.60 1.93
C LEU A 182 -2.50 -1.28 2.55
N CYS A 183 -3.35 -0.56 3.30
CA CYS A 183 -2.98 0.67 3.99
C CYS A 183 -1.89 0.44 5.03
N LEU A 184 -2.02 -0.62 5.84
CA LEU A 184 -0.99 -0.97 6.82
C LEU A 184 0.36 -1.19 6.15
N SER A 185 0.39 -1.94 5.05
CA SER A 185 1.61 -2.21 4.29
C SER A 185 2.23 -0.93 3.75
N PHE A 186 1.44 -0.06 3.11
CA PHE A 186 1.94 1.22 2.58
C PHE A 186 2.52 2.11 3.67
N TYR A 187 1.75 2.40 4.71
CA TYR A 187 2.19 3.33 5.75
C TYR A 187 3.38 2.78 6.55
N SER A 188 3.44 1.47 6.74
CA SER A 188 4.61 0.86 7.39
C SER A 188 5.86 0.96 6.52
N CYS A 189 5.78 0.72 5.20
CA CYS A 189 6.90 0.95 4.30
C CYS A 189 7.35 2.42 4.33
N TYR A 190 6.40 3.35 4.39
CA TYR A 190 6.68 4.76 4.46
C TYR A 190 7.41 5.16 5.75
N LEU A 191 7.01 4.60 6.88
CA LEU A 191 7.74 4.79 8.14
C LEU A 191 9.14 4.18 8.07
N LEU A 192 9.30 3.02 7.42
CA LEU A 192 10.61 2.40 7.22
C LEU A 192 11.52 3.25 6.33
N PHE A 193 11.02 3.97 5.33
CA PHE A 193 11.82 4.91 4.53
C PHE A 193 12.38 6.06 5.36
N ILE A 194 11.63 6.53 6.35
CA ILE A 194 12.08 7.58 7.29
C ILE A 194 13.14 7.02 8.26
N LEU A 195 12.97 5.77 8.71
CA LEU A 195 13.88 5.11 9.65
C LEU A 195 15.17 4.59 8.99
N PHE A 196 15.08 4.15 7.73
CA PHE A 196 16.18 3.56 6.97
C PHE A 196 16.32 4.23 5.61
N PRO A 197 16.70 5.51 5.56
CA PRO A 197 16.82 6.23 4.30
C PRO A 197 17.90 5.60 3.41
N ALA A 198 17.52 5.27 2.17
CA ALA A 198 18.40 4.69 1.17
C ALA A 198 18.12 5.26 -0.22
N ARG A 199 19.18 5.71 -0.92
CA ARG A 199 19.08 6.08 -2.34
C ARG A 199 19.07 4.80 -3.19
N SER A 200 18.29 4.80 -4.27
CA SER A 200 18.33 3.70 -5.24
C SER A 200 19.70 3.60 -5.91
N PRO A 201 20.07 2.42 -6.50
CA PRO A 201 21.31 2.27 -7.24
C PRO A 201 21.51 3.36 -8.29
N ARG A 202 20.45 3.73 -9.02
CA ARG A 202 20.52 4.79 -10.05
C ARG A 202 20.99 6.12 -9.49
N HIS A 203 20.55 6.48 -8.29
CA HIS A 203 20.95 7.74 -7.66
C HIS A 203 22.25 7.63 -6.88
N ALA A 204 22.49 6.51 -6.18
CA ALA A 204 23.67 6.33 -5.33
C ALA A 204 24.96 6.15 -6.15
N LEU A 205 24.86 5.45 -7.27
CA LEU A 205 26.00 5.14 -8.15
C LEU A 205 26.04 6.05 -9.39
N ASN A 206 25.17 7.05 -9.47
CA ASN A 206 25.03 7.96 -10.62
C ASN A 206 24.85 7.21 -11.95
N LEU A 207 24.07 6.12 -11.94
CA LEU A 207 23.89 5.24 -13.09
C LEU A 207 23.09 5.88 -14.22
N SER A 208 22.43 6.99 -14.01
CA SER A 208 21.60 7.66 -15.02
C SER A 208 22.40 8.00 -16.30
N ALA A 209 23.70 8.27 -16.17
CA ALA A 209 24.61 8.51 -17.27
C ALA A 209 25.36 7.25 -17.77
N GLN A 210 25.44 6.21 -16.96
CA GLN A 210 26.28 5.03 -17.21
C GLN A 210 25.50 3.81 -17.59
N LEU A 211 24.26 3.67 -17.09
CA LEU A 211 23.41 2.51 -17.32
C LEU A 211 22.68 2.66 -18.66
N GLN A 212 23.22 2.03 -19.69
CA GLN A 212 22.60 1.97 -21.01
C GLN A 212 21.86 0.64 -21.16
N LEU A 213 20.66 0.56 -20.57
CA LEU A 213 19.76 -0.55 -20.87
C LEU A 213 18.99 -0.20 -22.16
N ASP A 214 19.06 -1.12 -23.10
CA ASP A 214 18.25 -1.05 -24.32
C ASP A 214 16.93 -1.77 -24.06
N GLY A 215 15.81 -1.08 -24.22
CA GLY A 215 14.47 -1.62 -23.99
C GLY A 215 13.44 -0.93 -24.88
N GLY A 216 12.26 -1.51 -24.94
CA GLY A 216 11.15 -1.02 -25.79
C GLY A 216 10.23 -0.04 -25.06
N PRO A 217 8.93 0.01 -25.48
CA PRO A 217 7.97 1.01 -24.99
C PRO A 217 7.77 1.04 -23.47
N PHE A 218 7.70 -0.12 -22.80
CA PHE A 218 7.52 -0.16 -21.35
C PHE A 218 8.76 0.35 -20.61
N TYR A 219 9.96 0.03 -21.11
CA TYR A 219 11.17 0.57 -20.53
C TYR A 219 11.21 2.10 -20.60
N HIS A 220 10.92 2.68 -21.76
CA HIS A 220 10.85 4.13 -21.93
C HIS A 220 9.75 4.78 -21.08
N LEU A 221 8.58 4.14 -21.00
CA LEU A 221 7.49 4.58 -20.14
C LEU A 221 7.91 4.67 -18.69
N ILE A 222 8.49 3.58 -18.15
CA ILE A 222 8.93 3.54 -16.74
C ILE A 222 10.10 4.48 -16.49
N ALA A 223 11.07 4.57 -17.39
CA ALA A 223 12.18 5.51 -17.25
C ALA A 223 11.68 6.97 -17.19
N THR A 224 10.72 7.31 -18.05
CA THR A 224 10.08 8.63 -18.03
C THR A 224 9.32 8.87 -16.72
N MET A 225 8.49 7.93 -16.31
CA MET A 225 7.76 8.03 -15.02
C MET A 225 8.74 8.23 -13.85
N GLN A 226 9.82 7.46 -13.78
CA GLN A 226 10.78 7.56 -12.69
C GLN A 226 11.52 8.90 -12.65
N ASN A 227 11.76 9.53 -13.80
CA ASN A 227 12.36 10.86 -13.83
C ASN A 227 11.47 11.94 -13.18
N TYR A 228 10.15 11.77 -13.24
CA TYR A 228 9.18 12.74 -12.67
C TYR A 228 8.73 12.38 -11.25
N VAL A 229 8.70 11.10 -10.90
CA VAL A 229 8.01 10.64 -9.69
C VAL A 229 8.90 9.86 -8.71
N SER A 230 10.21 9.75 -8.95
CA SER A 230 11.09 9.07 -8.00
C SER A 230 11.36 9.94 -6.76
N VAL A 231 11.24 9.33 -5.60
CA VAL A 231 11.64 9.94 -4.32
C VAL A 231 13.03 9.46 -3.95
N VAL A 232 13.97 10.41 -3.86
CA VAL A 232 15.35 10.12 -3.48
C VAL A 232 15.43 9.80 -1.99
N GLY A 233 15.82 8.57 -1.66
CA GLY A 233 15.97 8.12 -0.28
C GLY A 233 14.91 7.12 0.19
N ALA A 234 13.92 6.80 -0.63
CA ALA A 234 12.84 5.83 -0.33
C ALA A 234 13.05 4.48 -1.03
N ALA A 235 14.28 3.94 -0.99
CA ALA A 235 14.57 2.66 -1.65
C ALA A 235 14.37 1.44 -0.74
N PHE A 236 14.63 1.53 0.55
CA PHE A 236 14.63 0.37 1.45
C PHE A 236 13.52 0.43 2.51
N PRO A 237 12.74 -0.66 2.71
CA PRO A 237 12.57 -1.82 1.82
C PRO A 237 11.77 -1.46 0.58
N SER A 238 11.76 -2.29 -0.47
CA SER A 238 10.93 -1.99 -1.64
C SER A 238 9.44 -2.07 -1.33
N SER A 239 8.77 -0.92 -1.34
CA SER A 239 7.30 -0.85 -1.16
C SER A 239 6.54 -1.46 -2.35
N HIS A 240 7.09 -1.37 -3.56
CA HIS A 240 6.50 -2.03 -4.74
C HIS A 240 6.37 -3.55 -4.52
N VAL A 241 7.42 -4.16 -3.98
CA VAL A 241 7.42 -5.58 -3.64
C VAL A 241 6.51 -5.86 -2.45
N ALA A 242 6.73 -5.18 -1.31
CA ALA A 242 5.98 -5.45 -0.09
C ALA A 242 4.46 -5.34 -0.29
N VAL A 243 4.00 -4.26 -0.90
CA VAL A 243 2.57 -4.01 -1.11
C VAL A 243 1.96 -4.98 -2.13
N THR A 244 2.69 -5.30 -3.21
CA THR A 244 2.23 -6.29 -4.20
C THR A 244 2.07 -7.68 -3.57
N TRP A 245 3.06 -8.12 -2.79
CA TRP A 245 2.97 -9.39 -2.08
C TRP A 245 1.83 -9.41 -1.08
N VAL A 246 1.64 -8.36 -0.27
CA VAL A 246 0.48 -8.26 0.64
C VAL A 246 -0.82 -8.35 -0.14
N ALA A 247 -0.98 -7.58 -1.23
CA ALA A 247 -2.19 -7.59 -2.03
C ALA A 247 -2.53 -9.00 -2.56
N VAL A 248 -1.53 -9.74 -3.04
CA VAL A 248 -1.75 -11.09 -3.60
C VAL A 248 -1.88 -12.15 -2.51
N LEU A 249 -1.15 -12.04 -1.38
CA LEU A 249 -1.28 -12.95 -0.24
C LEU A 249 -2.70 -12.94 0.37
N THR A 250 -3.42 -11.82 0.30
CA THR A 250 -4.82 -11.76 0.73
C THR A 250 -5.73 -12.72 -0.03
N LEU A 251 -5.38 -13.07 -1.28
CA LEU A 251 -6.14 -13.98 -2.13
C LEU A 251 -5.94 -15.45 -1.75
N TRP A 252 -4.88 -15.78 -1.00
CA TRP A 252 -4.49 -17.16 -0.69
C TRP A 252 -5.62 -18.00 -0.08
N ASP A 253 -6.35 -17.47 0.89
CA ASP A 253 -7.32 -18.24 1.63
C ASP A 253 -8.64 -18.47 0.87
N ARG A 254 -9.08 -17.46 0.08
CA ARG A 254 -10.43 -17.47 -0.53
C ARG A 254 -10.41 -17.61 -2.05
N HIS A 255 -9.33 -17.19 -2.70
CA HIS A 255 -9.24 -17.04 -4.16
C HIS A 255 -7.97 -17.68 -4.71
N ARG A 256 -7.64 -18.90 -4.32
CA ARG A 256 -6.39 -19.60 -4.66
C ARG A 256 -6.09 -19.62 -6.17
N ARG A 257 -7.12 -19.76 -7.02
CA ARG A 257 -6.91 -19.74 -8.48
C ARG A 257 -6.38 -18.41 -8.95
N VAL A 258 -6.94 -17.28 -8.45
CA VAL A 258 -6.48 -15.93 -8.77
C VAL A 258 -5.08 -15.70 -8.19
N PHE A 259 -4.82 -16.17 -6.97
CA PHE A 259 -3.48 -16.13 -6.37
C PHE A 259 -2.43 -16.76 -7.28
N TRP A 260 -2.63 -18.01 -7.69
CA TRP A 260 -1.66 -18.71 -8.53
C TRP A 260 -1.54 -18.13 -9.94
N SER A 261 -2.60 -17.56 -10.51
CA SER A 261 -2.54 -16.89 -11.81
C SER A 261 -1.73 -15.59 -11.78
N LEU A 262 -1.71 -14.88 -10.64
CA LEU A 262 -0.93 -13.64 -10.47
C LEU A 262 0.51 -13.89 -10.04
N MET A 263 0.81 -15.04 -9.45
CA MET A 263 2.11 -15.34 -8.84
C MET A 263 3.30 -15.20 -9.81
N PRO A 264 3.25 -15.67 -11.07
CA PRO A 264 4.34 -15.46 -12.02
C PRO A 264 4.64 -13.98 -12.26
N LEU A 265 3.59 -13.15 -12.33
CA LEU A 265 3.74 -11.71 -12.52
C LEU A 265 4.34 -11.03 -11.29
N VAL A 266 3.94 -11.44 -10.08
CA VAL A 266 4.48 -10.95 -8.80
C VAL A 266 5.96 -11.29 -8.67
N MET A 267 6.36 -12.51 -9.07
CA MET A 267 7.76 -12.92 -9.08
C MET A 267 8.57 -12.11 -10.09
N ALA A 268 8.04 -11.93 -11.31
CA ALA A 268 8.68 -11.10 -12.33
C ALA A 268 8.82 -9.64 -11.87
N LEU A 269 7.79 -9.07 -11.23
CA LEU A 269 7.84 -7.73 -10.64
C LEU A 269 8.92 -7.64 -9.55
N THR A 270 9.01 -8.65 -8.68
CA THR A 270 10.03 -8.70 -7.62
C THR A 270 11.46 -8.69 -8.19
N LEU A 271 11.69 -9.39 -9.31
CA LEU A 271 12.96 -9.38 -10.01
C LEU A 271 13.21 -8.09 -10.79
N SER A 272 12.16 -7.50 -11.35
CA SER A 272 12.26 -6.34 -12.24
C SER A 272 12.83 -5.11 -11.55
N ILE A 273 12.55 -4.89 -10.27
CA ILE A 273 13.07 -3.74 -9.51
C ILE A 273 14.59 -3.74 -9.43
N PHE A 274 15.18 -4.95 -9.36
CA PHE A 274 16.60 -5.16 -9.34
C PHE A 274 17.21 -5.09 -10.76
N VAL A 275 16.62 -5.78 -11.73
CA VAL A 275 17.11 -5.76 -13.12
C VAL A 275 17.11 -4.34 -13.70
N LEU A 276 16.09 -3.55 -13.41
CA LEU A 276 16.00 -2.15 -13.85
C LEU A 276 16.83 -1.19 -12.97
N GLN A 277 17.51 -1.68 -11.95
CA GLN A 277 18.38 -0.93 -11.02
C GLN A 277 17.63 0.22 -10.29
N TYR A 278 16.34 0.06 -10.06
CA TYR A 278 15.57 0.97 -9.17
C TYR A 278 15.76 0.63 -7.70
N HIS A 279 16.10 -0.64 -7.39
CA HIS A 279 16.36 -1.13 -6.06
C HIS A 279 17.57 -2.07 -6.03
N TYR A 280 18.16 -2.23 -4.86
CA TYR A 280 19.17 -3.26 -4.57
C TYR A 280 18.48 -4.62 -4.45
N PHE A 281 19.25 -5.70 -4.59
CA PHE A 281 18.70 -7.05 -4.42
C PHE A 281 18.16 -7.28 -3.00
N LEU A 282 18.86 -6.74 -2.00
CA LEU A 282 18.41 -6.82 -0.60
C LEU A 282 17.09 -6.06 -0.36
N ASP A 283 16.79 -4.99 -1.12
CA ASP A 283 15.50 -4.28 -1.02
C ASP A 283 14.33 -5.17 -1.43
N ALA A 284 14.54 -6.02 -2.47
CA ALA A 284 13.54 -6.97 -2.92
C ALA A 284 13.27 -8.04 -1.86
N ILE A 285 14.34 -8.63 -1.30
CA ILE A 285 14.25 -9.61 -0.21
C ILE A 285 13.54 -9.00 1.00
N ALA A 286 13.97 -7.81 1.42
CA ALA A 286 13.37 -7.10 2.55
C ALA A 286 11.90 -6.78 2.30
N GLY A 287 11.52 -6.41 1.07
CA GLY A 287 10.13 -6.19 0.68
C GLY A 287 9.27 -7.45 0.84
N VAL A 288 9.75 -8.61 0.37
CA VAL A 288 9.07 -9.90 0.54
C VAL A 288 8.94 -10.25 2.02
N ILE A 289 10.02 -10.17 2.79
CA ILE A 289 10.01 -10.46 4.24
C ILE A 289 9.02 -9.54 4.96
N THR A 290 9.01 -8.25 4.64
CA THR A 290 8.09 -7.27 5.19
C THR A 290 6.63 -7.66 4.92
N ALA A 291 6.30 -8.12 3.71
CA ALA A 291 4.96 -8.57 3.37
C ALA A 291 4.53 -9.78 4.21
N PHE A 292 5.40 -10.78 4.38
CA PHE A 292 5.10 -11.96 5.21
C PHE A 292 4.95 -11.61 6.69
N ILE A 293 5.79 -10.70 7.22
CA ILE A 293 5.67 -10.22 8.60
C ILE A 293 4.32 -9.52 8.81
N PHE A 294 3.90 -8.64 7.88
CA PHE A 294 2.62 -7.96 7.99
C PHE A 294 1.45 -8.92 7.91
N GLU A 295 1.48 -9.88 6.98
CA GLU A 295 0.43 -10.88 6.86
C GLU A 295 0.34 -11.78 8.09
N TRP A 296 1.47 -12.22 8.64
CA TRP A 296 1.53 -12.97 9.88
C TRP A 296 0.96 -12.16 11.06
N PHE A 297 1.40 -10.91 11.22
CA PHE A 297 0.92 -10.02 12.27
C PHE A 297 -0.60 -9.80 12.14
N TRP A 298 -1.09 -9.53 10.94
CA TRP A 298 -2.51 -9.35 10.69
C TRP A 298 -3.33 -10.57 11.09
N ARG A 299 -2.93 -11.75 10.62
CA ARG A 299 -3.61 -13.01 10.96
C ARG A 299 -3.58 -13.30 12.45
N ARG A 300 -2.44 -13.08 13.09
CA ARG A 300 -2.24 -13.39 14.52
C ARG A 300 -3.03 -12.48 15.45
N PHE A 301 -3.10 -11.18 15.16
CA PHE A 301 -3.61 -10.18 16.10
C PHE A 301 -4.96 -9.61 15.71
N TYR A 302 -5.26 -9.47 14.43
CA TYR A 302 -6.50 -8.85 13.99
C TYR A 302 -7.60 -9.88 13.76
N VAL A 303 -7.35 -10.93 12.99
CA VAL A 303 -8.34 -11.98 12.70
C VAL A 303 -8.71 -12.76 13.97
N SER A 304 -7.72 -13.07 14.82
CA SER A 304 -7.96 -13.78 16.09
C SER A 304 -8.85 -12.99 17.04
N ARG A 305 -8.72 -11.65 17.09
CA ARG A 305 -9.59 -10.79 17.91
C ARG A 305 -11.02 -10.70 17.36
N ALA A 306 -11.17 -10.60 16.05
CA ALA A 306 -12.50 -10.60 15.43
C ALA A 306 -13.25 -11.89 15.70
N ALA A 307 -12.58 -13.04 15.61
CA ALA A 307 -13.16 -14.36 15.95
C ALA A 307 -13.54 -14.47 17.44
N ALA A 308 -12.74 -13.91 18.35
CA ALA A 308 -13.03 -13.91 19.78
C ALA A 308 -14.25 -13.05 20.14
N VAL A 309 -14.44 -11.92 19.44
CA VAL A 309 -15.61 -11.03 19.66
C VAL A 309 -16.89 -11.65 19.10
N THR A 310 -16.81 -12.32 17.94
CA THR A 310 -17.98 -12.98 17.32
C THR A 310 -18.31 -14.34 17.95
N GLY A 311 -17.32 -15.08 18.45
CA GLY A 311 -17.49 -16.34 19.15
C GLY A 311 -18.10 -16.22 20.56
N GLY A 312 -18.16 -15.00 21.11
CA GLY A 312 -18.83 -14.69 22.40
C GLY A 312 -20.36 -14.58 22.31
N VAL A 313 -20.91 -14.47 21.11
CA VAL A 313 -22.37 -14.61 20.88
C VAL A 313 -22.66 -16.10 20.68
N LYS A 314 -22.87 -16.81 21.80
CA LYS A 314 -23.44 -18.15 21.76
C LYS A 314 -24.74 -18.08 20.96
N ALA A 315 -24.84 -18.85 19.88
CA ALA A 315 -26.12 -19.13 19.25
C ALA A 315 -27.07 -19.62 20.36
N ALA A 316 -28.19 -18.96 20.53
CA ALA A 316 -29.25 -19.46 21.41
C ALA A 316 -29.58 -20.86 20.95
N PRO A 317 -29.74 -21.84 21.87
CA PRO A 317 -30.08 -23.21 21.51
C PRO A 317 -31.41 -23.23 20.74
N ALA A 318 -31.42 -23.98 19.64
CA ALA A 318 -32.54 -24.08 18.72
C ALA A 318 -33.80 -24.71 19.36
N ASP A 319 -33.78 -25.04 20.63
CA ASP A 319 -34.83 -25.76 21.35
C ASP A 319 -35.95 -24.88 21.92
N GLU A 320 -35.81 -23.53 21.86
CA GLU A 320 -36.87 -22.64 22.37
C GLU A 320 -37.88 -22.17 21.29
N LEU A 321 -37.65 -22.47 20.01
CA LEU A 321 -38.56 -22.06 18.93
C LEU A 321 -39.67 -23.06 18.61
N THR A 322 -39.70 -24.24 19.25
CA THR A 322 -40.75 -25.25 19.03
C THR A 322 -41.81 -25.32 20.11
N ALA A 323 -41.73 -24.55 21.20
CA ALA A 323 -42.65 -24.60 22.30
C ALA A 323 -43.86 -23.63 22.23
N ASN A 324 -43.91 -22.67 21.28
CA ASN A 324 -44.95 -21.64 21.19
C ASN A 324 -45.87 -21.75 19.95
N SER A 325 -45.95 -22.88 19.30
CA SER A 325 -46.90 -23.11 18.19
C SER A 325 -48.01 -24.16 18.49
N LEU A 326 -48.23 -24.51 19.76
CA LEU A 326 -49.33 -25.39 20.20
C LEU A 326 -49.95 -24.82 21.49
N THR A 327 -50.57 -23.68 21.45
CA THR A 327 -51.76 -23.29 22.28
C THR A 327 -52.57 -22.26 21.55
#